data_bb72e70615dedc5becff4342b8a732ca
#
_entry.id   bb72e70615dedc5becff4342b8a732ca
#
_cell.length_a   1.000
_cell.length_b   1.000
_cell.length_c   1.000
_cell.angle_alpha   90.00
_cell.angle_beta   90.00
_cell.angle_gamma   90.00
#
_symmetry.space_group_name_H-M   'P 1'
#
loop_
_entity.id
_entity.type
_entity.pdbx_description
1 polymer ?
#
loop_
_entity_poly.entity_id
_entity_poly.type
_entity_poly.pdbx_seq_one_letter_code
_entity_poly.pdbx_strand_id
1 'polypeptide(L)'
;MKAPVNKTCLIGPAIVREQFVAEHLFFYLVEGAMSGYYGSKNYALQSGEYGVARKNRLGRQNPAKENDIAEKIIFVFDEPFLRSFQEKHVIVTTHFTSEESFLRLPDNALIPGFIHSLGPYYNRQGEIDRAFFDVKREELLLILLQLQPELSGLFFDFGIPQKIDLEEFMNRNYRFNVHIDRFAYLTGRSLSAYKRDFYAIFHETPSRWLVRKRLEDAYSLIDKQHKKPADIYLDLGFEALSHFSFAFKRLFGQTPTELAERGNRAI
;
A
#
# COMPACT_ATOMS: atom_id res chain seq x y z
N MET A 1 -27.89 -10.35 -6.69
CA MET A 1 -26.76 -9.38 -6.68
C MET A 1 -25.49 -10.14 -7.04
N LYS A 2 -24.81 -9.80 -8.13
CA LYS A 2 -23.50 -10.39 -8.45
C LYS A 2 -22.45 -9.71 -7.56
N ALA A 3 -21.61 -10.50 -6.89
CA ALA A 3 -20.47 -9.97 -6.12
C ALA A 3 -19.55 -9.17 -7.06
N PRO A 4 -18.92 -8.10 -6.60
CA PRO A 4 -17.96 -7.33 -7.39
C PRO A 4 -16.82 -8.27 -7.83
N VAL A 5 -16.59 -8.35 -9.14
CA VAL A 5 -15.53 -9.20 -9.70
C VAL A 5 -14.24 -8.38 -9.75
N ASN A 6 -13.48 -8.43 -8.66
CA ASN A 6 -12.11 -7.91 -8.67
C ASN A 6 -11.17 -9.00 -9.20
N LYS A 7 -10.77 -8.88 -10.47
CA LYS A 7 -9.81 -9.78 -11.08
C LYS A 7 -8.41 -9.17 -11.02
N THR A 8 -7.47 -9.90 -10.43
CA THR A 8 -6.07 -9.48 -10.36
C THR A 8 -5.19 -10.55 -10.98
N CYS A 9 -4.46 -10.20 -12.03
CA CYS A 9 -3.38 -11.01 -12.56
C CYS A 9 -2.07 -10.57 -11.90
N LEU A 10 -1.39 -11.49 -11.20
CA LEU A 10 -0.13 -11.23 -10.52
C LEU A 10 1.01 -11.95 -11.25
N ILE A 11 2.03 -11.21 -11.65
CA ILE A 11 3.22 -11.72 -12.35
C ILE A 11 4.44 -11.48 -11.45
N GLY A 12 4.97 -12.56 -10.89
CA GLY A 12 6.04 -12.55 -9.91
C GLY A 12 5.66 -13.24 -8.59
N PRO A 13 6.45 -13.04 -7.52
CA PRO A 13 6.16 -13.61 -6.21
C PRO A 13 4.85 -13.09 -5.61
N ALA A 14 4.25 -13.86 -4.69
CA ALA A 14 3.03 -13.49 -4.00
C ALA A 14 3.20 -12.20 -3.17
N ILE A 15 2.20 -11.33 -3.21
CA ILE A 15 2.16 -10.09 -2.42
C ILE A 15 1.57 -10.40 -1.05
N VAL A 16 2.20 -9.91 0.00
CA VAL A 16 1.65 -9.98 1.36
C VAL A 16 0.44 -9.03 1.46
N ARG A 17 -0.67 -9.52 2.02
CA ARG A 17 -1.89 -8.73 2.25
C ARG A 17 -1.73 -7.82 3.49
N GLU A 18 -0.76 -6.96 3.45
CA GLU A 18 -0.46 -5.95 4.47
C GLU A 18 -0.55 -4.56 3.84
N GLN A 19 -0.76 -3.54 4.65
CA GLN A 19 -0.67 -2.14 4.19
C GLN A 19 0.80 -1.67 4.09
N PHE A 20 1.67 -2.58 3.68
CA PHE A 20 3.10 -2.39 3.47
C PHE A 20 3.51 -2.95 2.10
N VAL A 21 4.16 -2.13 1.32
CA VAL A 21 4.70 -2.48 0.00
C VAL A 21 6.12 -3.00 0.19
N ALA A 22 6.28 -4.32 0.22
CA ALA A 22 7.57 -4.95 0.46
C ALA A 22 8.50 -4.84 -0.76
N GLU A 23 7.94 -4.98 -1.96
CA GLU A 23 8.65 -4.99 -3.23
C GLU A 23 8.18 -3.85 -4.14
N HIS A 24 8.94 -3.50 -5.17
CA HIS A 24 8.45 -2.59 -6.20
C HIS A 24 7.34 -3.27 -7.00
N LEU A 25 6.21 -2.57 -7.17
CA LEU A 25 5.06 -3.07 -7.91
C LEU A 25 4.75 -2.14 -9.08
N PHE A 26 4.63 -2.71 -10.26
CA PHE A 26 4.01 -2.00 -11.38
C PHE A 26 2.53 -2.41 -11.46
N PHE A 27 1.66 -1.43 -11.58
CA PHE A 27 0.21 -1.61 -11.71
C PHE A 27 -0.24 -1.12 -13.08
N TYR A 28 -1.06 -1.91 -13.75
CA TYR A 28 -1.85 -1.51 -14.91
C TYR A 28 -3.31 -1.80 -14.63
N LEU A 29 -4.18 -0.80 -14.74
CA LEU A 29 -5.61 -0.97 -14.57
C LEU A 29 -6.27 -1.24 -15.92
N VAL A 30 -6.72 -2.48 -16.10
CA VAL A 30 -7.35 -2.92 -17.37
C VAL A 30 -8.75 -2.36 -17.47
N GLU A 31 -9.55 -2.49 -16.40
CA GLU A 31 -10.94 -2.03 -16.35
C GLU A 31 -11.27 -1.47 -14.96
N GLY A 32 -12.14 -0.45 -14.94
CA GLY A 32 -12.70 0.14 -13.74
C GLY A 32 -11.89 1.31 -13.18
N ALA A 33 -11.95 1.49 -11.86
CA ALA A 33 -11.22 2.51 -11.13
C ALA A 33 -10.59 1.93 -9.86
N MET A 34 -9.41 2.39 -9.53
CA MET A 34 -8.70 2.02 -8.31
C MET A 34 -8.20 3.26 -7.62
N SER A 35 -8.41 3.35 -6.33
CA SER A 35 -7.85 4.42 -5.51
C SER A 35 -7.25 3.89 -4.23
N GLY A 36 -6.41 4.69 -3.62
CA GLY A 36 -5.78 4.33 -2.38
C GLY A 36 -4.94 5.45 -1.80
N TYR A 37 -4.19 5.08 -0.79
CA TYR A 37 -3.36 5.98 -0.02
C TYR A 37 -1.96 5.38 0.10
N TYR A 38 -0.97 6.11 -0.38
CA TYR A 38 0.44 5.74 -0.25
C TYR A 38 1.20 6.85 0.47
N GLY A 39 1.81 6.51 1.60
CA GLY A 39 2.50 7.48 2.44
C GLY A 39 1.54 8.58 2.91
N SER A 40 1.69 9.81 2.41
CA SER A 40 0.85 10.96 2.75
C SER A 40 -0.11 11.42 1.64
N LYS A 41 -0.14 10.72 0.50
CA LYS A 41 -0.89 11.14 -0.68
C LYS A 41 -1.92 10.11 -1.11
N ASN A 42 -3.08 10.61 -1.58
CA ASN A 42 -4.06 9.80 -2.29
C ASN A 42 -3.61 9.59 -3.73
N TYR A 43 -3.89 8.43 -4.27
CA TYR A 43 -3.76 8.12 -5.68
C TYR A 43 -5.08 7.58 -6.22
N ALA A 44 -5.31 7.76 -7.50
CA ALA A 44 -6.40 7.15 -8.23
C ALA A 44 -5.90 6.77 -9.62
N LEU A 45 -6.30 5.59 -10.09
CA LEU A 45 -6.07 5.10 -11.45
C LEU A 45 -7.42 4.78 -12.07
N GLN A 46 -7.51 5.04 -13.37
CA GLN A 46 -8.63 4.65 -14.23
C GLN A 46 -8.17 3.65 -15.29
N SER A 47 -9.12 3.05 -16.00
CA SER A 47 -8.83 2.10 -17.08
C SER A 47 -7.79 2.65 -18.05
N GLY A 48 -6.77 1.85 -18.34
CA GLY A 48 -5.62 2.21 -19.19
C GLY A 48 -4.49 2.92 -18.46
N GLU A 49 -4.69 3.38 -17.23
CA GLU A 49 -3.64 4.05 -16.47
C GLU A 49 -2.77 3.05 -15.70
N TYR A 50 -1.52 3.47 -15.45
CA TYR A 50 -0.50 2.64 -14.83
C TYR A 50 0.49 3.45 -14.02
N GLY A 51 1.23 2.75 -13.17
CA GLY A 51 2.25 3.37 -12.33
C GLY A 51 3.06 2.36 -11.53
N VAL A 52 4.04 2.88 -10.80
CA VAL A 52 4.95 2.11 -9.96
C VAL A 52 4.76 2.47 -8.49
N ALA A 53 4.47 1.48 -7.65
CA ALA A 53 4.56 1.62 -6.20
C ALA A 53 5.96 1.23 -5.73
N ARG A 54 6.55 2.09 -4.90
CA ARG A 54 7.91 1.88 -4.37
C ARG A 54 7.90 0.88 -3.22
N LYS A 55 8.94 0.03 -3.18
CA LYS A 55 9.20 -0.82 -2.02
C LYS A 55 9.44 0.02 -0.75
N ASN A 56 9.27 -0.61 0.39
CA ASN A 56 9.49 -0.01 1.70
C ASN A 56 8.63 1.24 1.94
N ARG A 57 7.37 1.17 1.54
CA ARG A 57 6.37 2.23 1.77
C ARG A 57 5.10 1.66 2.37
N LEU A 58 4.45 2.48 3.17
CA LEU A 58 3.10 2.18 3.65
C LEU A 58 2.10 2.55 2.56
N GLY A 59 1.18 1.63 2.26
CA GLY A 59 0.18 1.85 1.22
C GLY A 59 -1.09 1.08 1.53
N ARG A 60 -2.23 1.66 1.18
CA ARG A 60 -3.55 1.06 1.34
C ARG A 60 -4.38 1.31 0.09
N GLN A 61 -4.93 0.25 -0.47
CA GLN A 61 -5.98 0.35 -1.48
C GLN A 61 -7.31 0.58 -0.78
N ASN A 62 -8.09 1.54 -1.26
CA ASN A 62 -9.46 1.73 -0.78
C ASN A 62 -10.31 0.52 -1.21
N PRO A 63 -11.26 0.07 -0.38
CA PRO A 63 -12.20 -0.96 -0.80
C PRO A 63 -12.98 -0.48 -2.04
N ALA A 64 -13.19 -1.41 -2.98
CA ALA A 64 -14.06 -1.14 -4.12
C ALA A 64 -15.48 -0.85 -3.62
N LYS A 65 -16.16 0.13 -4.22
CA LYS A 65 -17.59 0.37 -3.94
C LYS A 65 -18.41 -0.82 -4.42
N GLU A 66 -19.58 -1.00 -3.83
CA GLU A 66 -20.54 -2.01 -4.27
C GLU A 66 -20.85 -1.77 -5.76
N ASN A 67 -20.56 -2.78 -6.61
CA ASN A 67 -20.61 -2.77 -8.08
C ASN A 67 -19.38 -2.20 -8.84
N ASP A 68 -18.29 -1.81 -8.20
CA ASP A 68 -17.07 -1.46 -8.92
C ASP A 68 -16.39 -2.75 -9.43
N ILE A 69 -16.28 -2.88 -10.74
CA ILE A 69 -15.44 -3.89 -11.37
C ILE A 69 -14.05 -3.28 -11.50
N ALA A 70 -13.03 -3.96 -10.98
CA ALA A 70 -11.65 -3.56 -11.24
C ALA A 70 -10.84 -4.77 -11.70
N GLU A 71 -10.36 -4.73 -12.93
CA GLU A 71 -9.42 -5.69 -13.46
C GLU A 71 -8.04 -5.04 -13.56
N LYS A 72 -7.03 -5.66 -12.91
CA LYS A 72 -5.67 -5.12 -12.84
C LYS A 72 -4.62 -6.19 -13.06
N ILE A 73 -3.52 -5.76 -13.65
CA ILE A 73 -2.30 -6.55 -13.81
C ILE A 73 -1.24 -5.95 -12.90
N ILE A 74 -0.58 -6.79 -12.12
CA ILE A 74 0.47 -6.38 -11.17
C ILE A 74 1.73 -7.16 -11.48
N PHE A 75 2.82 -6.45 -11.77
CA PHE A 75 4.16 -7.03 -11.86
C PHE A 75 4.91 -6.74 -10.56
N VAL A 76 5.53 -7.76 -10.00
CA VAL A 76 6.33 -7.67 -8.78
C VAL A 76 7.81 -7.71 -9.14
N PHE A 77 8.54 -6.67 -8.79
CA PHE A 77 9.97 -6.57 -8.97
C PHE A 77 10.66 -6.74 -7.60
N ASP A 78 10.87 -8.01 -7.23
CA ASP A 78 11.57 -8.38 -6.01
C ASP A 78 13.10 -8.26 -6.15
N GLU A 79 13.79 -8.12 -5.04
CA GLU A 79 15.24 -7.87 -5.03
C GLU A 79 16.05 -8.98 -5.76
N PRO A 80 15.77 -10.30 -5.60
CA PRO A 80 16.48 -11.32 -6.36
C PRO A 80 16.38 -11.15 -7.88
N PHE A 81 15.20 -10.83 -8.39
CA PHE A 81 14.99 -10.56 -9.80
C PHE A 81 15.76 -9.32 -10.25
N LEU A 82 15.68 -8.21 -9.52
CA LEU A 82 16.36 -6.97 -9.87
C LEU A 82 17.89 -7.13 -9.87
N ARG A 83 18.46 -7.88 -8.93
CA ARG A 83 19.91 -8.20 -8.92
C ARG A 83 20.30 -9.04 -10.12
N SER A 84 19.54 -10.10 -10.45
CA SER A 84 19.78 -10.92 -11.64
C SER A 84 19.66 -10.12 -12.93
N PHE A 85 18.71 -9.19 -13.00
CA PHE A 85 18.58 -8.27 -14.14
C PHE A 85 19.81 -7.37 -14.27
N GLN A 86 20.31 -6.79 -13.17
CA GLN A 86 21.48 -5.92 -13.17
C GLN A 86 22.77 -6.67 -13.57
N GLU A 87 22.88 -7.97 -13.28
CA GLU A 87 23.99 -8.81 -13.72
C GLU A 87 23.97 -9.07 -15.23
N LYS A 88 22.78 -9.17 -15.81
CA LYS A 88 22.62 -9.44 -17.27
C LYS A 88 22.73 -8.19 -18.12
N HIS A 89 22.37 -7.04 -17.59
CA HIS A 89 22.27 -5.77 -18.33
C HIS A 89 23.21 -4.74 -17.76
N VAL A 90 23.89 -4.00 -18.63
CA VAL A 90 24.72 -2.85 -18.22
C VAL A 90 23.79 -1.69 -17.88
N ILE A 91 23.52 -1.49 -16.58
CA ILE A 91 22.66 -0.43 -16.10
C ILE A 91 23.48 0.71 -15.54
N VAL A 92 23.28 1.91 -16.11
CA VAL A 92 23.78 3.14 -15.52
C VAL A 92 22.74 3.61 -14.50
N THR A 93 23.07 3.46 -13.23
CA THR A 93 22.18 3.89 -12.13
C THR A 93 22.21 5.41 -12.03
N THR A 94 21.05 6.05 -12.10
CA THR A 94 20.88 7.50 -11.94
C THR A 94 20.40 7.81 -10.52
N HIS A 95 20.51 9.08 -10.11
CA HIS A 95 19.97 9.51 -8.82
C HIS A 95 18.45 9.71 -8.93
N PHE A 96 17.68 8.95 -8.13
CA PHE A 96 16.24 9.10 -8.06
C PHE A 96 15.85 10.10 -6.95
N THR A 97 15.24 11.22 -7.34
CA THR A 97 14.97 12.36 -6.42
C THR A 97 13.56 12.39 -5.85
N SER A 98 12.58 11.71 -6.49
CA SER A 98 11.19 11.76 -6.02
C SER A 98 11.01 10.99 -4.71
N GLU A 99 10.34 11.60 -3.74
CA GLU A 99 9.93 10.95 -2.48
C GLU A 99 8.55 10.28 -2.58
N GLU A 100 7.88 10.38 -3.71
CA GLU A 100 6.56 9.80 -3.90
C GLU A 100 6.58 8.28 -3.73
N SER A 101 5.58 7.78 -3.02
CA SER A 101 5.44 6.34 -2.78
C SER A 101 4.77 5.61 -3.94
N PHE A 102 4.01 6.34 -4.75
CA PHE A 102 3.39 5.86 -5.98
C PHE A 102 3.69 6.86 -7.11
N LEU A 103 4.26 6.36 -8.19
CA LEU A 103 4.65 7.14 -9.37
C LEU A 103 3.68 6.81 -10.50
N ARG A 104 2.86 7.78 -10.91
CA ARG A 104 2.12 7.66 -12.17
C ARG A 104 3.10 7.87 -13.32
N LEU A 105 3.09 6.95 -14.27
CA LEU A 105 3.94 7.05 -15.45
C LEU A 105 3.20 7.81 -16.56
N PRO A 106 3.93 8.56 -17.40
CA PRO A 106 3.32 9.28 -18.53
C PRO A 106 2.79 8.30 -19.57
N ASP A 107 1.75 8.73 -20.27
CA ASP A 107 1.15 7.96 -21.37
C ASP A 107 2.17 7.74 -22.48
N ASN A 108 2.20 6.50 -22.98
CA ASN A 108 3.02 6.09 -24.12
C ASN A 108 2.39 4.86 -24.80
N ALA A 109 2.86 4.52 -26.02
CA ALA A 109 2.33 3.40 -26.78
C ALA A 109 2.92 2.03 -26.38
N LEU A 110 4.12 2.02 -25.76
CA LEU A 110 4.83 0.76 -25.47
C LEU A 110 4.16 -0.04 -24.34
N ILE A 111 3.70 0.62 -23.28
CA ILE A 111 3.09 -0.06 -22.13
C ILE A 111 1.76 -0.73 -22.52
N PRO A 112 0.78 -0.06 -23.17
CA PRO A 112 -0.44 -0.71 -23.64
C PRO A 112 -0.15 -1.84 -24.63
N GLY A 113 0.82 -1.66 -25.55
CA GLY A 113 1.25 -2.69 -26.48
C GLY A 113 1.82 -3.93 -25.76
N PHE A 114 2.67 -3.72 -24.77
CA PHE A 114 3.19 -4.79 -23.91
C PHE A 114 2.06 -5.53 -23.19
N ILE A 115 1.13 -4.81 -22.56
CA ILE A 115 0.00 -5.41 -21.85
C ILE A 115 -0.87 -6.24 -22.82
N HIS A 116 -1.14 -5.73 -24.03
CA HIS A 116 -1.87 -6.49 -25.05
C HIS A 116 -1.12 -7.78 -25.44
N SER A 117 0.22 -7.73 -25.52
CA SER A 117 1.06 -8.90 -25.84
C SER A 117 0.98 -10.04 -24.82
N LEU A 118 0.44 -9.80 -23.62
CA LEU A 118 0.26 -10.83 -22.61
C LEU A 118 -0.90 -11.78 -22.93
N GLY A 119 -1.84 -11.36 -23.81
CA GLY A 119 -3.05 -12.12 -24.15
C GLY A 119 -2.81 -13.60 -24.44
N PRO A 120 -1.88 -13.97 -25.35
CA PRO A 120 -1.60 -15.37 -25.70
C PRO A 120 -1.01 -16.23 -24.58
N TYR A 121 -0.46 -15.61 -23.50
CA TYR A 121 0.17 -16.31 -22.40
C TYR A 121 -0.79 -16.66 -21.25
N TYR A 122 -2.04 -16.16 -21.31
CA TYR A 122 -3.04 -16.51 -20.30
C TYR A 122 -3.56 -17.94 -20.50
N ASN A 123 -3.56 -18.69 -19.42
CA ASN A 123 -4.21 -20.00 -19.36
C ASN A 123 -5.74 -19.84 -19.23
N ARG A 124 -6.46 -20.96 -19.18
CA ARG A 124 -7.94 -20.97 -19.06
C ARG A 124 -8.43 -20.37 -17.73
N GLN A 125 -7.58 -20.28 -16.71
CA GLN A 125 -7.87 -19.67 -15.41
C GLN A 125 -7.63 -18.15 -15.42
N GLY A 126 -7.07 -17.59 -16.49
CA GLY A 126 -6.71 -16.18 -16.60
C GLY A 126 -5.40 -15.85 -15.86
N GLU A 127 -4.51 -16.82 -15.73
CA GLU A 127 -3.18 -16.67 -15.14
C GLU A 127 -2.13 -16.88 -16.22
N ILE A 128 -0.97 -16.24 -16.07
CA ILE A 128 0.20 -16.48 -16.93
C ILE A 128 1.02 -17.63 -16.31
N ASP A 129 1.53 -18.53 -17.16
CA ASP A 129 2.41 -19.60 -16.69
C ASP A 129 3.69 -19.00 -16.08
N ARG A 130 4.06 -19.54 -14.92
CA ARG A 130 5.26 -19.10 -14.17
C ARG A 130 6.55 -19.16 -14.98
N ALA A 131 6.63 -20.05 -15.97
CA ALA A 131 7.77 -20.14 -16.89
C ALA A 131 8.02 -18.83 -17.65
N PHE A 132 6.99 -18.01 -17.85
CA PHE A 132 7.10 -16.72 -18.55
C PHE A 132 7.25 -15.52 -17.61
N PHE A 133 7.14 -15.70 -16.29
CA PHE A 133 7.15 -14.57 -15.35
C PHE A 133 8.40 -13.70 -15.51
N ASP A 134 9.58 -14.29 -15.43
CA ASP A 134 10.83 -13.54 -15.45
C ASP A 134 11.09 -12.89 -16.81
N VAL A 135 10.73 -13.57 -17.90
CA VAL A 135 10.85 -13.01 -19.25
C VAL A 135 9.95 -11.77 -19.40
N LYS A 136 8.70 -11.85 -18.93
CA LYS A 136 7.75 -10.72 -19.01
C LYS A 136 8.09 -9.59 -18.05
N ARG A 137 8.65 -9.90 -16.88
CA ARG A 137 9.19 -8.90 -15.94
C ARG A 137 10.41 -8.19 -16.53
N GLU A 138 11.31 -8.95 -17.19
CA GLU A 138 12.51 -8.41 -17.84
C GLU A 138 12.14 -7.47 -18.99
N GLU A 139 11.20 -7.88 -19.87
CA GLU A 139 10.68 -7.05 -20.96
C GLU A 139 10.06 -5.74 -20.45
N LEU A 140 9.18 -5.83 -19.43
CA LEU A 140 8.57 -4.64 -18.86
C LEU A 140 9.60 -3.71 -18.21
N LEU A 141 10.57 -4.25 -17.48
CA LEU A 141 11.60 -3.44 -16.83
C LEU A 141 12.47 -2.70 -17.85
N LEU A 142 12.82 -3.35 -18.97
CA LEU A 142 13.52 -2.69 -20.08
C LEU A 142 12.71 -1.53 -20.66
N ILE A 143 11.40 -1.73 -20.89
CA ILE A 143 10.49 -0.68 -21.36
C ILE A 143 10.45 0.49 -20.36
N LEU A 144 10.31 0.21 -19.07
CA LEU A 144 10.25 1.24 -18.04
C LEU A 144 11.53 2.06 -17.95
N LEU A 145 12.69 1.41 -18.01
CA LEU A 145 14.00 2.06 -17.99
C LEU A 145 14.30 2.85 -19.27
N GLN A 146 13.79 2.42 -20.42
CA GLN A 146 13.88 3.17 -21.67
C GLN A 146 13.02 4.43 -21.64
N LEU A 147 11.80 4.34 -21.09
CA LEU A 147 10.88 5.48 -21.02
C LEU A 147 11.27 6.49 -19.95
N GLN A 148 11.77 6.02 -18.82
CA GLN A 148 12.19 6.85 -17.67
C GLN A 148 13.48 6.30 -17.06
N PRO A 149 14.65 6.68 -17.60
CA PRO A 149 15.96 6.19 -17.14
C PRO A 149 16.22 6.44 -15.64
N GLU A 150 15.62 7.47 -15.05
CA GLU A 150 15.74 7.79 -13.63
C GLU A 150 15.14 6.69 -12.72
N LEU A 151 14.24 5.84 -13.23
CA LEU A 151 13.74 4.68 -12.49
C LEU A 151 14.85 3.67 -12.16
N SER A 152 16.00 3.74 -12.83
CA SER A 152 17.16 2.89 -12.47
C SER A 152 17.60 3.17 -11.02
N GLY A 153 17.62 4.42 -10.58
CA GLY A 153 17.95 4.80 -9.22
C GLY A 153 16.90 4.36 -8.18
N LEU A 154 15.67 4.08 -8.64
CA LEU A 154 14.62 3.54 -7.78
C LEU A 154 14.66 2.02 -7.69
N PHE A 155 14.72 1.31 -8.83
CA PHE A 155 14.67 -0.15 -8.87
C PHE A 155 15.93 -0.81 -8.30
N PHE A 156 17.11 -0.20 -8.54
CA PHE A 156 18.39 -0.74 -8.08
C PHE A 156 18.91 -0.10 -6.80
N ASP A 157 18.05 0.60 -6.04
CA ASP A 157 18.34 0.98 -4.66
C ASP A 157 18.06 -0.21 -3.73
N PHE A 158 19.11 -0.91 -3.33
CA PHE A 158 19.06 -2.02 -2.38
C PHE A 158 19.40 -1.58 -0.94
N GLY A 159 19.43 -0.28 -0.69
CA GLY A 159 19.69 0.26 0.64
C GLY A 159 18.59 -0.10 1.64
N ILE A 160 19.00 -0.21 2.90
CA ILE A 160 18.06 -0.37 4.02
C ILE A 160 17.61 1.03 4.50
N PRO A 161 16.38 1.17 5.03
CA PRO A 161 15.90 2.42 5.59
C PRO A 161 16.83 2.94 6.68
N GLN A 162 17.15 4.23 6.61
CA GLN A 162 17.98 4.90 7.59
C GLN A 162 17.16 5.29 8.84
N LYS A 163 17.86 5.53 9.96
CA LYS A 163 17.22 5.97 11.20
C LYS A 163 16.62 7.36 11.02
N ILE A 164 15.30 7.44 11.13
CA ILE A 164 14.52 8.67 11.02
C ILE A 164 13.86 9.04 12.35
N ASP A 165 13.25 10.23 12.41
CA ASP A 165 12.47 10.66 13.57
C ASP A 165 11.28 9.73 13.79
N LEU A 166 11.29 9.06 14.96
CA LEU A 166 10.29 8.05 15.29
C LEU A 166 8.95 8.68 15.66
N GLU A 167 8.98 9.80 16.38
CA GLU A 167 7.77 10.47 16.82
C GLU A 167 6.98 11.04 15.65
N GLU A 168 7.66 11.77 14.79
CA GLU A 168 7.06 12.33 13.59
C GLU A 168 6.51 11.22 12.67
N PHE A 169 7.30 10.17 12.44
CA PHE A 169 6.90 9.04 11.61
C PHE A 169 5.65 8.35 12.15
N MET A 170 5.59 8.05 13.45
CA MET A 170 4.46 7.37 14.05
C MET A 170 3.20 8.23 14.07
N ASN A 171 3.33 9.53 14.37
CA ASN A 171 2.20 10.46 14.33
C ASN A 171 1.58 10.63 12.94
N ARG A 172 2.36 10.43 11.88
CA ARG A 172 1.84 10.45 10.50
C ARG A 172 1.24 9.12 10.04
N ASN A 173 1.74 7.99 10.58
CA ASN A 173 1.50 6.66 10.01
C ASN A 173 0.71 5.69 10.89
N TYR A 174 0.23 6.10 12.08
CA TYR A 174 -0.46 5.23 13.04
C TYR A 174 -1.73 4.56 12.50
N ARG A 175 -2.35 5.11 11.45
CA ARG A 175 -3.56 4.54 10.83
C ARG A 175 -3.29 3.30 9.98
N PHE A 176 -2.06 3.10 9.52
CA PHE A 176 -1.73 1.92 8.73
C PHE A 176 -1.75 0.65 9.59
N ASN A 177 -2.50 -0.35 9.12
CA ASN A 177 -2.56 -1.65 9.77
C ASN A 177 -1.43 -2.56 9.25
N VAL A 178 -0.32 -2.50 9.94
CA VAL A 178 0.88 -3.32 9.66
C VAL A 178 1.44 -3.86 10.96
N HIS A 179 2.21 -4.95 10.87
CA HIS A 179 2.96 -5.47 12.01
C HIS A 179 3.98 -4.46 12.53
N ILE A 180 4.24 -4.49 13.84
CA ILE A 180 5.14 -3.54 14.50
C ILE A 180 6.57 -3.61 13.96
N ASP A 181 7.02 -4.78 13.51
CA ASP A 181 8.33 -4.95 12.88
C ASP A 181 8.46 -4.15 11.57
N ARG A 182 7.36 -3.90 10.85
CA ARG A 182 7.35 -3.01 9.67
C ARG A 182 7.62 -1.56 10.06
N PHE A 183 7.00 -1.07 11.12
CA PHE A 183 7.31 0.27 11.64
C PHE A 183 8.76 0.36 12.14
N ALA A 184 9.28 -0.68 12.80
CA ALA A 184 10.68 -0.74 13.21
C ALA A 184 11.60 -0.64 11.99
N TYR A 185 11.38 -1.48 10.99
CA TYR A 185 12.15 -1.50 9.75
C TYR A 185 12.13 -0.15 9.03
N LEU A 186 10.95 0.43 8.81
CA LEU A 186 10.78 1.71 8.12
C LEU A 186 11.44 2.89 8.83
N THR A 187 11.62 2.77 10.15
CA THR A 187 12.31 3.80 10.96
C THR A 187 13.81 3.51 11.14
N GLY A 188 14.36 2.54 10.39
CA GLY A 188 15.78 2.18 10.45
C GLY A 188 16.22 1.57 11.79
N ARG A 189 15.34 0.78 12.44
CA ARG A 189 15.57 0.20 13.77
C ARG A 189 15.34 -1.30 13.77
N SER A 190 16.11 -2.02 14.59
CA SER A 190 15.71 -3.37 14.99
C SER A 190 14.44 -3.31 15.84
N LEU A 191 13.66 -4.38 15.91
CA LEU A 191 12.43 -4.43 16.71
C LEU A 191 12.67 -4.10 18.19
N SER A 192 13.79 -4.57 18.76
CA SER A 192 14.16 -4.28 20.15
C SER A 192 14.51 -2.82 20.37
N ALA A 193 15.30 -2.22 19.49
CA ALA A 193 15.63 -0.81 19.53
C ALA A 193 14.38 0.07 19.34
N TYR A 194 13.50 -0.33 18.40
CA TYR A 194 12.24 0.37 18.17
C TYR A 194 11.36 0.39 19.43
N LYS A 195 11.14 -0.77 20.07
CA LYS A 195 10.32 -0.84 21.30
C LYS A 195 10.90 0.00 22.45
N ARG A 196 12.22 -0.03 22.62
CA ARG A 196 12.92 0.79 23.64
C ARG A 196 12.79 2.28 23.37
N ASP A 197 13.13 2.71 22.15
CA ASP A 197 13.09 4.12 21.73
C ASP A 197 11.64 4.64 21.74
N PHE A 198 10.68 3.80 21.33
CA PHE A 198 9.25 4.12 21.37
C PHE A 198 8.76 4.36 22.80
N TYR A 199 9.13 3.48 23.74
CA TYR A 199 8.75 3.65 25.14
C TYR A 199 9.37 4.91 25.76
N ALA A 200 10.60 5.23 25.38
CA ALA A 200 11.26 6.45 25.85
C ALA A 200 10.54 7.74 25.40
N ILE A 201 9.94 7.73 24.19
CA ILE A 201 9.24 8.88 23.62
C ILE A 201 7.78 8.95 24.10
N PHE A 202 7.04 7.83 23.98
CA PHE A 202 5.59 7.81 24.18
C PHE A 202 5.15 7.31 25.56
N HIS A 203 6.08 6.80 26.39
CA HIS A 203 5.85 6.22 27.73
C HIS A 203 4.83 5.07 27.73
N GLU A 204 4.64 4.43 26.57
CA GLU A 204 3.66 3.39 26.31
C GLU A 204 4.21 2.38 25.31
N THR A 205 3.69 1.14 25.32
CA THR A 205 4.07 0.17 24.29
C THR A 205 3.45 0.53 22.91
N PRO A 206 4.13 0.21 21.79
CA PRO A 206 3.64 0.55 20.46
C PRO A 206 2.21 0.09 20.20
N SER A 207 1.86 -1.16 20.56
CA SER A 207 0.51 -1.70 20.32
C SER A 207 -0.57 -0.95 21.12
N ARG A 208 -0.30 -0.61 22.38
CA ARG A 208 -1.28 0.14 23.21
C ARG A 208 -1.45 1.56 22.68
N TRP A 209 -0.35 2.22 22.36
CA TRP A 209 -0.36 3.57 21.80
C TRP A 209 -1.12 3.62 20.47
N LEU A 210 -0.87 2.67 19.55
CA LEU A 210 -1.57 2.61 18.25
C LEU A 210 -3.09 2.47 18.44
N VAL A 211 -3.53 1.56 19.29
CA VAL A 211 -4.97 1.36 19.56
C VAL A 211 -5.56 2.62 20.16
N ARG A 212 -4.93 3.20 21.19
CA ARG A 212 -5.40 4.42 21.87
C ARG A 212 -5.49 5.59 20.87
N LYS A 213 -4.43 5.84 20.10
CA LYS A 213 -4.36 6.94 19.13
C LYS A 213 -5.44 6.84 18.05
N ARG A 214 -5.68 5.63 17.53
CA ARG A 214 -6.74 5.35 16.55
C ARG A 214 -8.14 5.56 17.15
N LEU A 215 -8.34 5.21 18.40
CA LEU A 215 -9.62 5.39 19.09
C LEU A 215 -9.88 6.86 19.45
N GLU A 216 -8.87 7.64 19.84
CA GLU A 216 -8.96 9.09 20.03
C GLU A 216 -9.38 9.80 18.74
N ASP A 217 -8.81 9.38 17.62
CA ASP A 217 -9.14 9.86 16.29
C ASP A 217 -10.59 9.48 15.90
N ALA A 218 -10.98 8.22 16.17
CA ALA A 218 -12.36 7.77 15.98
C ALA A 218 -13.36 8.62 16.76
N TYR A 219 -13.05 8.88 18.03
CA TYR A 219 -13.92 9.71 18.88
C TYR A 219 -14.13 11.09 18.24
N SER A 220 -13.06 11.74 17.80
CA SER A 220 -13.13 13.05 17.16
C SER A 220 -13.93 13.03 15.84
N LEU A 221 -13.77 11.97 15.02
CA LEU A 221 -14.50 11.81 13.77
C LEU A 221 -16.00 11.59 13.98
N ILE A 222 -16.39 10.82 15.00
CA ILE A 222 -17.79 10.55 15.34
C ILE A 222 -18.43 11.77 15.97
N ASP A 223 -17.81 12.33 17.01
CA ASP A 223 -18.36 13.43 17.81
C ASP A 223 -18.44 14.76 17.05
N LYS A 224 -17.34 15.13 16.35
CA LYS A 224 -17.23 16.45 15.68
C LYS A 224 -17.62 16.44 14.21
N GLN A 225 -17.41 15.30 13.52
CA GLN A 225 -17.66 15.22 12.07
C GLN A 225 -18.86 14.34 11.72
N HIS A 226 -19.54 13.79 12.73
CA HIS A 226 -20.73 12.95 12.58
C HIS A 226 -20.53 11.75 11.63
N LYS A 227 -19.29 11.23 11.57
CA LYS A 227 -18.99 10.05 10.76
C LYS A 227 -19.58 8.80 11.38
N LYS A 228 -20.11 7.90 10.54
CA LYS A 228 -20.63 6.61 11.02
C LYS A 228 -19.46 5.68 11.41
N PRO A 229 -19.57 4.96 12.53
CA PRO A 229 -18.54 4.02 12.97
C PRO A 229 -18.14 2.99 11.90
N ALA A 230 -19.12 2.49 11.14
CA ALA A 230 -18.89 1.52 10.07
C ALA A 230 -18.07 2.08 8.88
N ASP A 231 -18.09 3.39 8.67
CA ASP A 231 -17.39 4.02 7.55
C ASP A 231 -15.91 4.34 7.87
N ILE A 232 -15.54 4.37 9.18
CA ILE A 232 -14.22 4.86 9.60
C ILE A 232 -13.29 3.79 10.18
N TYR A 233 -13.81 2.66 10.67
CA TYR A 233 -12.98 1.70 11.41
C TYR A 233 -11.83 1.12 10.58
N LEU A 234 -12.06 0.82 9.29
CA LEU A 234 -11.03 0.35 8.37
C LEU A 234 -9.97 1.43 8.13
N ASP A 235 -10.41 2.67 7.96
CA ASP A 235 -9.53 3.82 7.73
C ASP A 235 -8.64 4.14 8.93
N LEU A 236 -9.09 3.76 10.11
CA LEU A 236 -8.35 3.89 11.36
C LEU A 236 -7.48 2.65 11.66
N GLY A 237 -7.38 1.70 10.73
CA GLY A 237 -6.51 0.53 10.86
C GLY A 237 -7.06 -0.59 11.73
N PHE A 238 -8.37 -0.69 11.90
CA PHE A 238 -9.03 -1.86 12.50
C PHE A 238 -9.49 -2.83 11.41
N GLU A 239 -9.34 -4.13 11.64
CA GLU A 239 -9.74 -5.17 10.67
C GLU A 239 -11.22 -5.53 10.76
N ALA A 240 -11.81 -5.39 11.96
CA ALA A 240 -13.18 -5.75 12.22
C ALA A 240 -13.90 -4.69 13.07
N LEU A 241 -15.15 -4.38 12.68
CA LEU A 241 -16.00 -3.44 13.41
C LEU A 241 -16.27 -3.89 14.86
N SER A 242 -16.37 -5.19 15.10
CA SER A 242 -16.56 -5.75 16.44
C SER A 242 -15.37 -5.48 17.36
N HIS A 243 -14.14 -5.68 16.85
CA HIS A 243 -12.92 -5.37 17.61
C HIS A 243 -12.79 -3.87 17.89
N PHE A 244 -13.08 -3.05 16.89
CA PHE A 244 -13.13 -1.58 17.03
C PHE A 244 -14.12 -1.17 18.12
N SER A 245 -15.38 -1.64 18.06
CA SER A 245 -16.44 -1.28 19.00
C SER A 245 -16.13 -1.72 20.43
N PHE A 246 -15.56 -2.92 20.59
CA PHE A 246 -15.13 -3.41 21.89
C PHE A 246 -14.01 -2.56 22.50
N ALA A 247 -12.96 -2.27 21.72
CA ALA A 247 -11.84 -1.45 22.16
C ALA A 247 -12.27 -0.01 22.49
N PHE A 248 -13.18 0.55 21.69
CA PHE A 248 -13.75 1.89 21.91
C PHE A 248 -14.55 1.95 23.22
N LYS A 249 -15.45 0.99 23.44
CA LYS A 249 -16.23 0.92 24.70
C LYS A 249 -15.32 0.77 25.92
N ARG A 250 -14.27 -0.04 25.81
CA ARG A 250 -13.29 -0.23 26.88
C ARG A 250 -12.54 1.06 27.23
N LEU A 251 -12.25 1.92 26.24
CA LEU A 251 -11.50 3.16 26.45
C LEU A 251 -12.40 4.30 26.93
N PHE A 252 -13.60 4.45 26.34
CA PHE A 252 -14.48 5.61 26.55
C PHE A 252 -15.72 5.33 27.39
N GLY A 253 -15.95 4.07 27.81
CA GLY A 253 -17.10 3.68 28.61
C GLY A 253 -18.42 3.57 27.83
N GLN A 254 -18.47 3.99 26.57
CA GLN A 254 -19.64 3.96 25.67
C GLN A 254 -19.25 3.39 24.31
N THR A 255 -20.21 2.84 23.57
CA THR A 255 -19.98 2.33 22.23
C THR A 255 -19.86 3.46 21.20
N PRO A 256 -19.23 3.23 20.03
CA PRO A 256 -19.19 4.21 18.94
C PRO A 256 -20.58 4.63 18.46
N THR A 257 -21.55 3.70 18.48
CA THR A 257 -22.94 3.95 18.07
C THR A 257 -23.66 4.84 19.06
N GLU A 258 -23.52 4.58 20.36
CA GLU A 258 -24.09 5.44 21.43
C GLU A 258 -23.56 6.87 21.34
N LEU A 259 -22.25 7.05 21.03
CA LEU A 259 -21.66 8.38 20.79
C LEU A 259 -22.28 9.06 19.56
N ALA A 260 -22.43 8.34 18.44
CA ALA A 260 -23.02 8.87 17.22
C ALA A 260 -24.49 9.29 17.40
N GLU A 261 -25.29 8.50 18.11
CA GLU A 261 -26.70 8.81 18.41
C GLU A 261 -26.86 10.03 19.32
N ARG A 262 -25.95 10.19 20.27
CA ARG A 262 -25.94 11.37 21.16
C ARG A 262 -25.68 12.67 20.38
N GLY A 263 -24.74 12.65 19.42
CA GLY A 263 -24.49 13.80 18.55
C GLY A 263 -25.71 14.18 17.69
N ASN A 264 -26.45 13.19 17.20
CA ASN A 264 -27.65 13.43 16.38
C ASN A 264 -28.87 13.93 17.18
N ARG A 265 -28.91 13.77 18.52
CA ARG A 265 -30.00 14.30 19.38
C ARG A 265 -29.77 15.73 19.86
N ALA A 266 -28.58 16.26 19.64
CA ALA A 266 -28.21 17.62 20.07
C ALA A 266 -28.32 18.65 18.95
N ILE A 267 -28.81 18.27 17.76
CA ILE A 267 -29.19 19.09 16.61
C ILE A 267 -30.69 19.10 16.49
#